data_334c743c8d77e453f1e225bfba7f78f1
#
_entry.id   334c743c8d77e453f1e225bfba7f78f1
#
_cell.length_a   1.000
_cell.length_b   1.000
_cell.length_c   1.000
_cell.angle_alpha   90.00
_cell.angle_beta   90.00
_cell.angle_gamma   90.00
#
_symmetry.space_group_name_H-M   'P 1'
#
loop_
_entity.id
_entity.type
_entity.pdbx_description
1 polymer ?
#
loop_
_entity_poly.entity_id
_entity_poly.type
_entity_poly.pdbx_seq_one_letter_code
_entity_poly.pdbx_strand_id
1 'polypeptide(L)'
;MAYFHLRLVPPRPAFPHDATEAEMEAMNRHADYWRSQATAGKAIVVGPVFASEGAWGMAVVEVADETEAQAIADADPVILADLGFRFQIASMPTLILRP
;
A
#
# COMPACT_ATOMS: atom_id res chain seq x y z
N MET A 1 13.89 10.20 10.82
CA MET A 1 12.85 9.38 10.16
C MET A 1 13.14 9.28 8.67
N ALA A 2 12.72 8.21 8.07
CA ALA A 2 12.95 7.94 6.66
C ALA A 2 11.62 7.79 5.93
N TYR A 3 11.63 8.06 4.63
CA TYR A 3 10.43 7.96 3.79
C TYR A 3 10.58 6.83 2.80
N PHE A 4 9.48 6.09 2.59
CA PHE A 4 9.44 5.00 1.63
C PHE A 4 8.15 5.05 0.84
N HIS A 5 8.26 4.73 -0.44
CA HIS A 5 7.12 4.52 -1.31
C HIS A 5 6.82 3.02 -1.36
N LEU A 6 5.59 2.66 -1.08
CA LEU A 6 5.11 1.29 -1.15
C LEU A 6 4.13 1.19 -2.31
N ARG A 7 4.43 0.32 -3.26
CA ARG A 7 3.56 0.06 -4.40
C ARG A 7 2.92 -1.30 -4.24
N LEU A 8 1.59 -1.32 -4.12
CA LEU A 8 0.82 -2.55 -4.07
C LEU A 8 0.51 -2.99 -5.50
N VAL A 9 1.06 -4.14 -5.90
CA VAL A 9 0.84 -4.71 -7.21
C VAL A 9 -0.26 -5.76 -7.10
N PRO A 10 -1.36 -5.62 -7.87
CA PRO A 10 -2.46 -6.58 -7.82
C PRO A 10 -2.09 -7.89 -8.50
N PRO A 11 -2.87 -8.96 -8.30
CA PRO A 11 -2.53 -10.28 -8.83
C PRO A 11 -2.59 -10.39 -10.35
N ARG A 12 -3.31 -9.47 -11.01
CA ARG A 12 -3.46 -9.48 -12.48
C ARG A 12 -3.82 -8.09 -13.00
N PRO A 13 -3.53 -7.80 -14.29
CA PRO A 13 -3.72 -6.45 -14.84
C PRO A 13 -5.17 -5.95 -14.86
N ALA A 14 -6.15 -6.85 -14.94
CA ALA A 14 -7.56 -6.44 -15.01
C ALA A 14 -8.16 -6.03 -13.66
N PHE A 15 -7.48 -6.37 -12.54
CA PHE A 15 -7.93 -5.95 -11.22
C PHE A 15 -8.01 -4.42 -11.15
N PRO A 16 -9.04 -3.79 -10.56
CA PRO A 16 -10.14 -4.40 -9.79
C PRO A 16 -11.40 -4.73 -10.61
N HIS A 17 -11.38 -4.57 -11.92
CA HIS A 17 -12.56 -4.76 -12.75
C HIS A 17 -13.10 -6.19 -12.73
N ASP A 18 -12.19 -7.17 -12.51
CA ASP A 18 -12.53 -8.59 -12.42
C ASP A 18 -12.33 -9.14 -11.01
N ALA A 19 -12.37 -8.29 -9.99
CA ALA A 19 -12.09 -8.69 -8.61
C ALA A 19 -13.07 -9.76 -8.13
N THR A 20 -12.53 -10.75 -7.40
CA THR A 20 -13.35 -11.75 -6.72
C THR A 20 -13.90 -11.17 -5.41
N GLU A 21 -14.91 -11.85 -4.84
CA GLU A 21 -15.45 -11.48 -3.52
C GLU A 21 -14.37 -11.48 -2.44
N ALA A 22 -13.53 -12.51 -2.43
CA ALA A 22 -12.43 -12.62 -1.46
C ALA A 22 -11.45 -11.46 -1.59
N GLU A 23 -11.14 -11.06 -2.82
CA GLU A 23 -10.25 -9.92 -3.07
C GLU A 23 -10.85 -8.62 -2.59
N MET A 24 -12.14 -8.39 -2.84
CA MET A 24 -12.81 -7.17 -2.39
C MET A 24 -12.92 -7.11 -0.88
N GLU A 25 -13.17 -8.23 -0.21
CA GLU A 25 -13.17 -8.30 1.25
C GLU A 25 -11.79 -7.97 1.81
N ALA A 26 -10.73 -8.55 1.23
CA ALA A 26 -9.36 -8.25 1.64
C ALA A 26 -9.03 -6.77 1.42
N MET A 27 -9.48 -6.18 0.32
CA MET A 27 -9.27 -4.76 0.03
C MET A 27 -10.01 -3.86 1.01
N ASN A 28 -11.18 -4.25 1.49
CA ASN A 28 -11.88 -3.49 2.53
C ASN A 28 -11.08 -3.47 3.83
N ARG A 29 -10.53 -4.61 4.24
CA ARG A 29 -9.66 -4.69 5.42
C ARG A 29 -8.35 -3.92 5.21
N HIS A 30 -7.80 -3.98 4.01
CA HIS A 30 -6.63 -3.20 3.60
C HIS A 30 -6.87 -1.70 3.79
N ALA A 31 -8.03 -1.19 3.36
CA ALA A 31 -8.37 0.22 3.52
C ALA A 31 -8.43 0.61 5.01
N ASP A 32 -9.04 -0.20 5.85
CA ASP A 32 -9.12 0.06 7.30
C ASP A 32 -7.72 0.04 7.93
N TYR A 33 -6.89 -0.90 7.53
CA TYR A 33 -5.50 -0.99 8.00
C TYR A 33 -4.73 0.30 7.71
N TRP A 34 -4.82 0.79 6.47
CA TRP A 34 -4.07 2.00 6.07
C TRP A 34 -4.66 3.27 6.69
N ARG A 35 -5.96 3.33 6.95
CA ARG A 35 -6.54 4.42 7.74
C ARG A 35 -5.93 4.45 9.15
N SER A 36 -5.73 3.29 9.76
CA SER A 36 -5.04 3.20 11.06
C SER A 36 -3.61 3.69 10.99
N GLN A 37 -2.87 3.34 9.92
CA GLN A 37 -1.50 3.81 9.75
C GLN A 37 -1.44 5.33 9.55
N ALA A 38 -2.41 5.90 8.86
CA ALA A 38 -2.51 7.34 8.69
C ALA A 38 -2.81 8.01 10.03
N THR A 39 -3.74 7.48 10.79
CA THR A 39 -4.09 8.01 12.13
C THR A 39 -2.89 7.94 13.08
N ALA A 40 -2.08 6.89 12.98
CA ALA A 40 -0.87 6.73 13.79
C ALA A 40 0.28 7.63 13.34
N GLY A 41 0.12 8.36 12.23
CA GLY A 41 1.16 9.26 11.71
C GLY A 41 2.23 8.57 10.88
N LYS A 42 2.07 7.30 10.57
CA LYS A 42 3.07 6.56 9.76
C LYS A 42 2.81 6.65 8.27
N ALA A 43 1.55 6.68 7.84
CA ALA A 43 1.21 6.85 6.44
C ALA A 43 0.90 8.32 6.15
N ILE A 44 1.62 8.90 5.20
CA ILE A 44 1.43 10.30 4.79
C ILE A 44 0.29 10.39 3.78
N VAL A 45 0.27 9.49 2.80
CA VAL A 45 -0.75 9.43 1.76
C VAL A 45 -0.91 8.00 1.31
N VAL A 46 -2.15 7.57 1.07
CA VAL A 46 -2.48 6.23 0.59
C VAL A 46 -3.63 6.37 -0.40
N GLY A 47 -3.53 5.68 -1.52
CA GLY A 47 -4.63 5.68 -2.48
C GLY A 47 -4.37 4.80 -3.69
N PRO A 48 -5.42 4.51 -4.46
CA PRO A 48 -5.26 3.78 -5.71
C PRO A 48 -4.76 4.70 -6.82
N VAL A 49 -4.04 4.11 -7.77
CA VAL A 49 -3.58 4.79 -8.99
C VAL A 49 -4.13 3.97 -10.16
N PHE A 50 -4.87 4.63 -11.04
CA PHE A 50 -5.39 4.00 -12.25
C PHE A 50 -4.56 4.50 -13.44
N ALA A 51 -3.62 3.65 -13.87
CA ALA A 51 -2.74 3.94 -14.99
C ALA A 51 -3.20 3.19 -16.24
N SER A 52 -2.68 3.58 -17.39
CA SER A 52 -3.07 2.97 -18.67
C SER A 52 -2.75 1.47 -18.73
N GLU A 53 -1.68 1.04 -18.05
CA GLU A 53 -1.27 -0.36 -18.00
C GLU A 53 -1.98 -1.16 -16.90
N GLY A 54 -2.81 -0.52 -16.08
CA GLY A 54 -3.55 -1.17 -15.00
C GLY A 54 -3.53 -0.37 -13.71
N ALA A 55 -4.30 -0.84 -12.74
CA ALA A 55 -4.41 -0.21 -11.44
C ALA A 55 -3.36 -0.76 -10.47
N TRP A 56 -2.89 0.08 -9.56
CA TRP A 56 -2.02 -0.31 -8.46
C TRP A 56 -2.28 0.60 -7.27
N GLY A 57 -1.79 0.23 -6.11
CA GLY A 57 -1.97 1.05 -4.91
C GLY A 57 -0.67 1.74 -4.52
N MET A 58 -0.77 2.96 -3.97
CA MET A 58 0.41 3.63 -3.45
C MET A 58 0.23 3.97 -1.99
N ALA A 59 1.33 3.92 -1.26
CA ALA A 59 1.43 4.51 0.07
C ALA A 59 2.80 5.17 0.20
N VAL A 60 2.84 6.32 0.85
CA VAL A 60 4.10 6.94 1.28
C VAL A 60 4.09 6.92 2.80
N VAL A 61 5.14 6.35 3.38
CA VAL A 61 5.25 6.20 4.84
C VAL A 61 6.46 6.95 5.37
N GLU A 62 6.33 7.43 6.60
CA GLU A 62 7.44 8.00 7.38
C GLU A 62 7.69 7.07 8.55
N VAL A 63 8.84 6.42 8.56
CA VAL A 63 9.18 5.36 9.50
C VAL A 63 10.66 5.48 9.90
N ALA A 64 11.08 4.66 10.86
CA ALA A 64 12.47 4.70 11.34
C ALA A 64 13.46 4.23 10.26
N ASP A 65 13.13 3.16 9.55
CA ASP A 65 14.01 2.52 8.56
C ASP A 65 13.21 1.59 7.63
N GLU A 66 13.91 0.97 6.70
CA GLU A 66 13.30 0.06 5.74
C GLU A 66 12.70 -1.18 6.42
N THR A 67 13.28 -1.64 7.52
CA THR A 67 12.76 -2.77 8.28
C THR A 67 11.35 -2.48 8.78
N GLU A 68 11.11 -1.27 9.28
CA GLU A 68 9.77 -0.86 9.71
C GLU A 68 8.81 -0.76 8.51
N ALA A 69 9.27 -0.21 7.38
CA ALA A 69 8.44 -0.14 6.17
C ALA A 69 8.03 -1.55 5.71
N GLN A 70 8.97 -2.49 5.72
CA GLN A 70 8.69 -3.88 5.35
C GLN A 70 7.70 -4.52 6.32
N ALA A 71 7.84 -4.26 7.62
CA ALA A 71 6.93 -4.80 8.63
C ALA A 71 5.49 -4.29 8.42
N ILE A 72 5.34 -3.03 8.08
CA ILE A 72 4.03 -2.44 7.78
C ILE A 72 3.42 -3.11 6.55
N ALA A 73 4.22 -3.29 5.49
CA ALA A 73 3.76 -3.95 4.27
C ALA A 73 3.34 -5.41 4.55
N ASP A 74 4.14 -6.14 5.30
CA ASP A 74 3.90 -7.56 5.58
C ASP A 74 2.65 -7.78 6.44
N ALA A 75 2.26 -6.82 7.26
CA ALA A 75 1.10 -6.90 8.14
C ALA A 75 -0.20 -6.46 7.48
N ASP A 76 -0.16 -5.95 6.26
CA ASP A 76 -1.35 -5.55 5.52
C ASP A 76 -2.27 -6.76 5.31
N PRO A 77 -3.57 -6.66 5.68
CA PRO A 77 -4.51 -7.77 5.49
C PRO A 77 -4.58 -8.31 4.06
N VAL A 78 -4.34 -7.47 3.05
CA VAL A 78 -4.35 -7.93 1.65
C VAL A 78 -3.16 -8.84 1.33
N ILE A 79 -2.05 -8.66 2.03
CA ILE A 79 -0.89 -9.55 1.92
C ILE A 79 -1.13 -10.83 2.73
N LEU A 80 -1.65 -10.68 3.95
CA LEU A 80 -1.91 -11.84 4.81
C LEU A 80 -2.96 -12.78 4.22
N ALA A 81 -3.87 -12.26 3.39
CA ALA A 81 -4.89 -13.07 2.72
C ALA A 81 -4.31 -14.01 1.66
N ASP A 82 -3.07 -13.79 1.22
CA ASP A 82 -2.36 -14.64 0.26
C ASP A 82 -3.14 -14.82 -1.05
N LEU A 83 -3.58 -13.71 -1.62
CA LEU A 83 -4.38 -13.68 -2.85
C LEU A 83 -3.58 -13.22 -4.08
N GLY A 84 -2.24 -13.16 -3.96
CA GLY A 84 -1.36 -12.79 -5.07
C GLY A 84 -0.98 -11.33 -5.12
N PHE A 85 -1.40 -10.52 -4.15
CA PHE A 85 -0.92 -9.14 -4.03
C PHE A 85 0.50 -9.12 -3.48
N ARG A 86 1.29 -8.12 -3.89
CA ARG A 86 2.65 -7.93 -3.37
C ARG A 86 2.98 -6.45 -3.30
N PHE A 87 3.86 -6.11 -2.37
CA PHE A 87 4.40 -4.75 -2.28
C PHE A 87 5.79 -4.66 -2.91
N GLN A 88 6.05 -3.51 -3.54
CA GLN A 88 7.39 -3.09 -3.94
C GLN A 88 7.73 -1.87 -3.12
N ILE A 89 8.85 -1.91 -2.41
CA ILE A 89 9.26 -0.85 -1.49
C ILE A 89 10.46 -0.13 -2.08
N ALA A 90 10.39 1.19 -2.13
CA ALA A 90 11.48 2.04 -2.63
C ALA A 90 11.73 3.20 -1.68
N SER A 91 12.99 3.52 -1.45
CA SER A 91 13.39 4.66 -0.62
C SER A 91 13.09 5.97 -1.33
N MET A 92 12.57 6.94 -0.56
CA MET A 92 12.41 8.32 -1.00
C MET A 92 13.32 9.18 -0.11
N PRO A 93 14.51 9.57 -0.59
CA PRO A 93 15.48 10.30 0.25
C PRO A 93 14.94 11.62 0.81
N THR A 94 14.05 12.28 0.06
CA THR A 94 13.43 13.54 0.50
C THR A 94 11.98 13.57 0.03
N LEU A 95 11.17 14.35 0.77
CA LEU A 95 9.81 14.67 0.35
C LEU A 95 9.63 16.18 0.35
N ILE A 96 8.85 16.67 -0.61
CA ILE A 96 8.32 18.03 -0.59
C ILE A 96 6.83 17.90 -0.36
N LEU A 97 6.37 18.41 0.78
CA LEU A 97 4.97 18.38 1.15
C LEU A 97 4.39 19.78 0.99
N ARG A 98 3.11 19.85 0.68
CA ARG A 98 2.42 21.14 0.71
C ARG A 98 2.48 21.72 2.12
N PRO A 99 2.54 23.06 2.24
CA PRO A 99 2.55 23.71 3.56
C PRO A 99 1.28 23.41 4.35
#